data_ababd52855d70f8215fc92a87f2f6b8e
#
_entry.id   ababd52855d70f8215fc92a87f2f6b8e
#
_cell.length_a   1.000
_cell.length_b   1.000
_cell.length_c   1.000
_cell.angle_alpha   90.00
_cell.angle_beta   90.00
_cell.angle_gamma   90.00
#
_symmetry.space_group_name_H-M   'P 1'
#
loop_
_entity.id
_entity.type
_entity.pdbx_description
1 polymer ?
#
loop_
_entity_poly.entity_id
_entity_poly.type
_entity_poly.pdbx_seq_one_letter_code
_entity_poly.pdbx_strand_id
1 'polypeptide(L)'
;MCIRDRSQALGISFVDSGLDLDLTQNLEIWTIASLEKTYNTSNRRLDRINIIPGYGVGIDQKTSKICISDFAQQLLVENLLNIIPEGYTLNLEIVFPNGKFLAERTSNKSFGIVEGLSIIGTSAETFASASPDQLKNAKAQLKQIIANEVCDTIIFVIGENGLNLATSSNIKFPIIKVGNWIGPLLVDAAIQKIKTVILFGYHGKLIKLAGGIFHTHNHLADARIEILVYLAVKEEVPLEIIQKLSQSNTVEDALLVLESFSLSMADKLWNKLSDTIEKRSIEYVKRYTKTDMKVGAIIFDRNRTIRWSGKQGKEYISTFKGF
;
A
#
# COMPACT_ATOMS: atom_id res chain seq x y z
N MET A 1 -10.36 25.89 16.64
CA MET A 1 -9.96 27.02 17.51
C MET A 1 -8.70 27.63 16.89
N CYS A 2 -8.59 28.94 16.81
CA CYS A 2 -7.41 29.64 16.30
C CYS A 2 -6.93 30.64 17.34
N ILE A 3 -5.67 30.56 17.75
CA ILE A 3 -5.02 31.51 18.65
C ILE A 3 -3.95 32.23 17.84
N ARG A 4 -3.95 33.54 17.86
CA ARG A 4 -3.05 34.37 17.07
C ARG A 4 -2.34 35.39 17.96
N ASP A 5 -1.02 35.48 17.85
CA ASP A 5 -0.22 36.61 18.33
C ASP A 5 0.43 37.36 17.14
N ARG A 6 1.38 38.24 17.39
CA ARG A 6 2.03 39.05 16.36
C ARG A 6 2.93 38.25 15.42
N SER A 7 3.36 37.03 15.77
CA SER A 7 4.35 36.24 15.05
C SER A 7 3.90 34.82 14.73
N GLN A 8 2.92 34.28 15.45
CA GLN A 8 2.49 32.89 15.32
C GLN A 8 0.97 32.77 15.34
N ALA A 9 0.48 31.72 14.72
CA ALA A 9 -0.92 31.33 14.73
C ALA A 9 -1.03 29.84 14.99
N LEU A 10 -1.96 29.41 15.83
CA LEU A 10 -2.32 28.02 16.07
C LEU A 10 -3.69 27.75 15.46
N GLY A 11 -3.76 26.78 14.55
CA GLY A 11 -4.98 26.18 14.05
C GLY A 11 -5.17 24.78 14.64
N ILE A 12 -6.41 24.44 15.01
CA ILE A 12 -6.76 23.10 15.49
C ILE A 12 -7.92 22.59 14.64
N SER A 13 -7.76 21.39 14.10
CA SER A 13 -8.78 20.65 13.37
C SER A 13 -8.84 19.20 13.84
N PHE A 14 -9.82 18.47 13.37
CA PHE A 14 -10.03 17.06 13.71
C PHE A 14 -10.14 16.25 12.43
N VAL A 15 -9.61 15.02 12.48
CA VAL A 15 -9.77 14.07 11.38
C VAL A 15 -11.21 13.54 11.38
N ASP A 16 -11.87 13.65 10.24
CA ASP A 16 -13.11 12.96 9.94
C ASP A 16 -12.82 11.86 8.92
N SER A 17 -12.81 10.61 9.38
CA SER A 17 -12.61 9.43 8.54
C SER A 17 -13.91 8.84 7.99
N GLY A 18 -15.04 9.54 8.15
CA GLY A 18 -16.34 9.08 7.73
C GLY A 18 -16.96 8.06 8.69
N LEU A 19 -17.71 7.10 8.14
CA LEU A 19 -18.45 6.11 8.93
C LEU A 19 -17.66 4.83 9.23
N ASP A 20 -16.44 4.72 8.77
CA ASP A 20 -15.63 3.51 8.93
C ASP A 20 -14.85 3.50 10.25
N LEU A 21 -14.47 2.29 10.66
CA LEU A 21 -13.54 2.10 11.77
C LEU A 21 -12.14 2.54 11.32
N ASP A 22 -11.75 3.74 11.71
CA ASP A 22 -10.42 4.29 11.47
C ASP A 22 -9.75 4.67 12.79
N LEU A 23 -8.47 4.32 12.90
CA LEU A 23 -7.67 4.60 14.09
C LEU A 23 -7.51 6.10 14.35
N THR A 24 -7.60 6.90 13.30
CA THR A 24 -7.39 8.34 13.34
C THR A 24 -8.70 9.13 13.49
N GLN A 25 -9.86 8.48 13.59
CA GLN A 25 -11.13 9.18 13.77
C GLN A 25 -11.07 10.10 14.99
N ASN A 26 -11.46 11.38 14.79
CA ASN A 26 -11.40 12.46 15.78
C ASN A 26 -9.98 12.78 16.30
N LEU A 27 -8.92 12.35 15.60
CA LEU A 27 -7.56 12.77 15.94
C LEU A 27 -7.45 14.29 15.79
N GLU A 28 -7.01 14.95 16.85
CA GLU A 28 -6.66 16.37 16.80
C GLU A 28 -5.41 16.59 15.95
N ILE A 29 -5.48 17.57 15.07
CA ILE A 29 -4.35 18.08 14.30
C ILE A 29 -4.14 19.52 14.70
N TRP A 30 -3.00 19.81 15.29
CA TRP A 30 -2.59 21.18 15.57
C TRP A 30 -1.58 21.63 14.52
N THR A 31 -1.74 22.85 14.05
CA THR A 31 -0.84 23.45 13.08
C THR A 31 -0.39 24.80 13.61
N ILE A 32 0.91 24.91 13.90
CA ILE A 32 1.53 26.14 14.35
C ILE A 32 2.21 26.79 13.16
N ALA A 33 1.71 27.94 12.75
CA ALA A 33 2.21 28.70 11.62
C ALA A 33 2.99 29.92 12.09
N SER A 34 4.21 30.12 11.57
CA SER A 34 4.99 31.36 11.81
C SER A 34 5.59 31.86 10.51
N LEU A 35 5.64 33.19 10.36
CA LEU A 35 6.24 33.87 9.20
C LEU A 35 7.62 34.41 9.58
N GLU A 36 8.62 34.06 8.78
CA GLU A 36 9.97 34.59 8.88
C GLU A 36 10.32 35.41 7.63
N LYS A 37 10.97 36.58 7.84
CA LYS A 37 11.50 37.35 6.71
C LYS A 37 12.66 36.58 6.07
N THR A 38 12.58 36.40 4.75
CA THR A 38 13.66 35.79 4.01
C THR A 38 14.27 36.81 3.04
N TYR A 39 15.58 36.83 2.98
CA TYR A 39 16.37 37.61 2.02
C TYR A 39 16.77 36.77 0.82
N ASN A 40 16.39 35.48 0.80
CA ASN A 40 16.71 34.55 -0.27
C ASN A 40 15.70 34.69 -1.41
N THR A 41 16.20 35.07 -2.58
CA THR A 41 15.45 35.17 -3.83
C THR A 41 15.33 33.84 -4.58
N SER A 42 15.27 32.71 -3.89
CA SER A 42 15.06 31.44 -4.59
C SER A 42 13.66 31.43 -5.21
N ASN A 43 13.60 31.31 -6.54
CA ASN A 43 12.35 31.28 -7.31
C ASN A 43 11.59 29.93 -7.20
N ARG A 44 12.00 29.03 -6.29
CA ARG A 44 11.33 27.74 -6.14
C ARG A 44 10.17 27.86 -5.16
N ARG A 45 8.96 27.56 -5.63
CA ARG A 45 7.71 27.62 -4.84
C ARG A 45 7.81 26.82 -3.54
N LEU A 46 8.50 25.68 -3.56
CA LEU A 46 8.67 24.78 -2.40
C LEU A 46 9.56 25.38 -1.31
N ASP A 47 10.49 26.27 -1.64
CA ASP A 47 11.45 26.86 -0.67
C ASP A 47 10.79 27.92 0.24
N ARG A 48 9.53 28.27 -0.01
CA ARG A 48 8.79 29.26 0.79
C ARG A 48 7.94 28.65 1.91
N ILE A 49 7.88 27.32 2.01
CA ILE A 49 7.11 26.61 3.04
C ILE A 49 7.98 25.52 3.64
N ASN A 50 8.26 25.63 4.93
CA ASN A 50 8.97 24.62 5.69
C ASN A 50 7.95 23.83 6.52
N ILE A 51 7.78 22.54 6.23
CA ILE A 51 6.92 21.65 7.00
C ILE A 51 7.78 20.97 8.06
N ILE A 52 7.46 21.23 9.34
CA ILE A 52 8.24 20.79 10.48
C ILE A 52 7.44 19.72 11.24
N PRO A 53 8.04 18.56 11.53
CA PRO A 53 7.40 17.56 12.38
C PRO A 53 7.39 18.02 13.82
N GLY A 54 6.22 18.25 14.39
CA GLY A 54 6.01 18.48 15.82
C GLY A 54 5.73 17.17 16.57
N TYR A 55 5.32 17.28 17.82
CA TYR A 55 5.04 16.13 18.67
C TYR A 55 4.01 15.20 18.05
N GLY A 56 4.29 13.88 18.04
CA GLY A 56 3.40 12.85 17.56
C GLY A 56 3.32 12.68 16.04
N VAL A 57 4.10 13.45 15.28
CA VAL A 57 4.26 13.29 13.83
C VAL A 57 5.41 12.33 13.53
N GLY A 58 5.20 11.42 12.60
CA GLY A 58 6.17 10.41 12.22
C GLY A 58 7.38 10.97 11.47
N ILE A 59 8.55 10.47 11.85
CA ILE A 59 9.84 10.82 11.27
C ILE A 59 10.50 9.54 10.75
N ASP A 60 11.06 9.61 9.56
CA ASP A 60 11.88 8.51 9.03
C ASP A 60 13.21 8.42 9.82
N GLN A 61 13.45 7.26 10.40
CA GLN A 61 14.59 7.04 11.31
C GLN A 61 15.95 7.23 10.61
N LYS A 62 16.04 6.98 9.29
CA LYS A 62 17.30 7.04 8.54
C LYS A 62 17.62 8.46 8.08
N THR A 63 16.60 9.19 7.65
CA THR A 63 16.76 10.52 7.03
C THR A 63 16.45 11.66 7.98
N SER A 64 15.84 11.38 9.15
CA SER A 64 15.34 12.35 10.12
C SER A 64 14.33 13.35 9.52
N LYS A 65 13.71 13.00 8.38
CA LYS A 65 12.71 13.83 7.72
C LYS A 65 11.30 13.45 8.14
N ILE A 66 10.39 14.41 8.06
CA ILE A 66 8.97 14.18 8.26
C ILE A 66 8.45 13.13 7.27
N CYS A 67 7.68 12.17 7.76
CA CYS A 67 6.98 11.19 6.92
C CYS A 67 5.68 11.80 6.39
N ILE A 68 5.78 12.51 5.29
CA ILE A 68 4.67 13.13 4.57
C ILE A 68 4.67 12.67 3.10
N SER A 69 3.51 12.35 2.55
CA SER A 69 3.37 11.98 1.15
C SER A 69 3.54 13.21 0.23
N ASP A 70 3.99 12.97 -1.00
CA ASP A 70 4.12 14.03 -2.02
C ASP A 70 2.79 14.74 -2.26
N PHE A 71 1.67 14.00 -2.27
CA PHE A 71 0.33 14.56 -2.39
C PHE A 71 -0.01 15.53 -1.26
N ALA A 72 0.19 15.13 0.00
CA ALA A 72 -0.11 15.98 1.15
C ALA A 72 0.79 17.23 1.17
N GLN A 73 2.06 17.08 0.81
CA GLN A 73 2.99 18.20 0.70
C GLN A 73 2.56 19.19 -0.39
N GLN A 74 2.22 18.69 -1.60
CA GLN A 74 1.74 19.53 -2.69
C GLN A 74 0.43 20.22 -2.33
N LEU A 75 -0.50 19.52 -1.67
CA LEU A 75 -1.78 20.10 -1.23
C LEU A 75 -1.55 21.28 -0.27
N LEU A 76 -0.64 21.16 0.70
CA LEU A 76 -0.28 22.24 1.60
C LEU A 76 0.32 23.42 0.83
N VAL A 77 1.25 23.16 -0.08
CA VAL A 77 1.91 24.18 -0.88
C VAL A 77 0.90 24.97 -1.75
N GLU A 78 0.06 24.28 -2.49
CA GLU A 78 -0.91 24.93 -3.41
C GLU A 78 -1.94 25.78 -2.65
N ASN A 79 -2.35 25.38 -1.45
CA ASN A 79 -3.31 26.14 -0.65
C ASN A 79 -2.68 27.31 0.12
N LEU A 80 -1.41 27.21 0.52
CA LEU A 80 -0.79 28.18 1.42
C LEU A 80 0.08 29.21 0.67
N LEU A 81 0.66 28.83 -0.47
CA LEU A 81 1.63 29.68 -1.15
C LEU A 81 1.08 31.07 -1.51
N ASN A 82 -0.18 31.14 -1.92
CA ASN A 82 -0.81 32.38 -2.38
C ASN A 82 -1.13 33.37 -1.24
N ILE A 83 -1.12 32.90 0.01
CA ILE A 83 -1.41 33.73 1.18
C ILE A 83 -0.15 34.18 1.93
N ILE A 84 1.04 33.67 1.55
CA ILE A 84 2.31 34.06 2.13
C ILE A 84 2.77 35.40 1.49
N PRO A 85 3.01 36.46 2.28
CA PRO A 85 3.49 37.74 1.74
C PRO A 85 4.83 37.60 1.05
N GLU A 86 5.10 38.43 0.06
CA GLU A 86 6.42 38.49 -0.59
C GLU A 86 7.52 38.78 0.44
N GLY A 87 8.68 38.15 0.28
CA GLY A 87 9.81 38.29 1.19
C GLY A 87 9.64 37.53 2.52
N TYR A 88 8.66 36.63 2.64
CA TYR A 88 8.45 35.79 3.79
C TYR A 88 8.46 34.29 3.43
N THR A 89 8.94 33.50 4.39
CA THR A 89 8.85 32.04 4.43
C THR A 89 7.88 31.64 5.54
N LEU A 90 7.03 30.66 5.28
CA LEU A 90 6.12 30.06 6.24
C LEU A 90 6.77 28.82 6.86
N ASN A 91 6.92 28.82 8.18
CA ASN A 91 7.21 27.63 8.96
C ASN A 91 5.89 27.06 9.48
N LEU A 92 5.63 25.80 9.16
CA LEU A 92 4.41 25.09 9.47
C LEU A 92 4.74 23.86 10.30
N GLU A 93 4.61 23.96 11.62
CA GLU A 93 4.78 22.82 12.52
C GLU A 93 3.45 22.07 12.68
N ILE A 94 3.46 20.77 12.39
CA ILE A 94 2.30 19.90 12.51
C ILE A 94 2.46 19.04 13.78
N VAL A 95 1.43 19.01 14.63
CA VAL A 95 1.41 18.29 15.90
C VAL A 95 0.19 17.37 15.94
N PHE A 96 0.39 16.12 16.33
CA PHE A 96 -0.67 15.17 16.66
C PHE A 96 -0.59 14.84 18.15
N PRO A 97 -1.37 15.49 19.04
CA PRO A 97 -1.26 15.31 20.49
C PRO A 97 -1.28 13.84 20.93
N ASN A 98 -2.11 13.02 20.29
CA ASN A 98 -2.23 11.57 20.54
C ASN A 98 -1.42 10.72 19.55
N GLY A 99 -0.61 11.33 18.67
CA GLY A 99 0.04 10.66 17.56
C GLY A 99 1.02 9.56 17.97
N LYS A 100 1.80 9.76 19.02
CA LYS A 100 2.71 8.72 19.54
C LYS A 100 1.97 7.48 20.02
N PHE A 101 0.92 7.68 20.82
CA PHE A 101 0.10 6.58 21.33
C PHE A 101 -0.59 5.79 20.19
N LEU A 102 -1.14 6.51 19.21
CA LEU A 102 -1.79 5.87 18.06
C LEU A 102 -0.77 5.16 17.16
N ALA A 103 0.44 5.70 17.00
CA ALA A 103 1.48 5.09 16.19
C ALA A 103 1.89 3.71 16.68
N GLU A 104 1.82 3.44 17.99
CA GLU A 104 2.09 2.11 18.57
C GLU A 104 1.12 1.04 18.06
N ARG A 105 -0.07 1.44 17.63
CA ARG A 105 -1.11 0.57 17.09
C ARG A 105 -1.05 0.44 15.57
N THR A 106 -0.03 1.01 14.95
CA THR A 106 0.21 0.97 13.50
C THR A 106 1.48 0.19 13.15
N SER A 107 1.69 -0.07 11.88
CA SER A 107 2.92 -0.67 11.39
C SER A 107 4.06 0.35 11.17
N ASN A 108 3.92 1.61 11.58
CA ASN A 108 4.90 2.67 11.32
C ASN A 108 6.31 2.28 11.78
N LYS A 109 6.44 1.76 13.00
CA LYS A 109 7.72 1.33 13.56
C LYS A 109 8.41 0.27 12.70
N SER A 110 7.66 -0.69 12.15
CA SER A 110 8.16 -1.74 11.25
C SER A 110 8.66 -1.18 9.90
N PHE A 111 8.24 0.03 9.55
CA PHE A 111 8.71 0.73 8.36
C PHE A 111 9.82 1.77 8.67
N GLY A 112 10.35 1.76 9.88
CA GLY A 112 11.39 2.70 10.30
C GLY A 112 10.85 4.12 10.53
N ILE A 113 9.53 4.26 10.78
CA ILE A 113 8.90 5.52 11.13
C ILE A 113 8.77 5.57 12.64
N VAL A 114 9.38 6.57 13.23
CA VAL A 114 9.44 6.78 14.68
C VAL A 114 8.74 8.10 15.06
N GLU A 115 8.60 8.36 16.35
CA GLU A 115 8.05 9.58 16.96
C GLU A 115 6.54 9.80 16.79
N GLY A 116 5.86 9.12 15.87
CA GLY A 116 4.42 9.30 15.71
C GLY A 116 3.82 8.76 14.42
N LEU A 117 2.69 9.34 14.02
CA LEU A 117 1.94 8.98 12.81
C LEU A 117 2.51 9.68 11.58
N SER A 118 2.61 8.96 10.47
CA SER A 118 2.95 9.52 9.15
C SER A 118 1.72 10.15 8.48
N ILE A 119 1.96 11.16 7.65
CA ILE A 119 0.94 11.85 6.83
C ILE A 119 0.97 11.23 5.44
N ILE A 120 0.20 10.15 5.22
CA ILE A 120 0.33 9.27 4.05
C ILE A 120 -0.81 9.40 3.03
N GLY A 121 -1.71 10.37 3.17
CA GLY A 121 -2.79 10.58 2.21
C GLY A 121 -2.27 10.69 0.76
N THR A 122 -2.91 10.01 -0.18
CA THR A 122 -2.54 9.98 -1.60
C THR A 122 -3.60 10.60 -2.50
N SER A 123 -4.75 11.01 -1.92
CA SER A 123 -5.82 11.70 -2.61
C SER A 123 -6.67 12.50 -1.62
N ALA A 124 -7.43 13.48 -2.12
CA ALA A 124 -8.38 14.27 -1.32
C ALA A 124 -9.64 13.48 -0.96
N GLU A 125 -9.96 12.45 -1.74
CA GLU A 125 -11.08 11.57 -1.47
C GLU A 125 -10.57 10.28 -0.83
N THR A 126 -11.13 9.94 0.33
CA THR A 126 -10.89 8.65 0.98
C THR A 126 -12.11 7.76 0.74
N PHE A 127 -11.86 6.59 0.20
CA PHE A 127 -12.89 5.56 0.09
C PHE A 127 -12.66 4.53 1.19
N ALA A 128 -13.72 4.16 1.87
CA ALA A 128 -13.70 3.04 2.80
C ALA A 128 -13.11 1.82 2.12
N SER A 129 -11.93 1.39 2.56
CA SER A 129 -11.16 0.30 1.90
C SER A 129 -11.86 -1.07 1.95
N ALA A 130 -12.93 -1.18 2.71
CA ALA A 130 -13.78 -2.35 2.82
C ALA A 130 -15.23 -2.08 2.37
N SER A 131 -15.53 -0.90 1.80
CA SER A 131 -16.88 -0.57 1.34
C SER A 131 -17.38 -1.53 0.27
N PRO A 132 -18.64 -2.04 0.39
CA PRO A 132 -19.30 -2.81 -0.67
C PRO A 132 -19.33 -2.08 -2.02
N ASP A 133 -19.32 -0.74 -2.02
CA ASP A 133 -19.29 0.06 -3.24
C ASP A 133 -18.01 -0.11 -4.04
N GLN A 134 -16.87 -0.34 -3.39
CA GLN A 134 -15.61 -0.67 -4.11
C GLN A 134 -15.76 -1.98 -4.89
N LEU A 135 -16.37 -3.00 -4.30
CA LEU A 135 -16.66 -4.25 -4.98
C LEU A 135 -17.60 -4.03 -6.17
N LYS A 136 -18.67 -3.24 -5.96
CA LYS A 136 -19.65 -2.92 -7.00
C LYS A 136 -19.00 -2.19 -8.17
N ASN A 137 -18.16 -1.20 -7.88
CA ASN A 137 -17.44 -0.43 -8.89
C ASN A 137 -16.43 -1.31 -9.66
N ALA A 138 -15.66 -2.14 -8.97
CA ALA A 138 -14.72 -3.06 -9.62
C ALA A 138 -15.44 -4.10 -10.49
N LYS A 139 -16.60 -4.62 -10.07
CA LYS A 139 -17.44 -5.49 -10.89
C LYS A 139 -18.01 -4.78 -12.12
N ALA A 140 -18.43 -3.53 -11.98
CA ALA A 140 -18.91 -2.71 -13.09
C ALA A 140 -17.80 -2.47 -14.12
N GLN A 141 -16.61 -2.13 -13.65
CA GLN A 141 -15.42 -1.94 -14.48
C GLN A 141 -15.06 -3.24 -15.23
N LEU A 142 -15.08 -4.39 -14.55
CA LEU A 142 -14.84 -5.70 -15.18
C LEU A 142 -15.84 -5.97 -16.31
N LYS A 143 -17.14 -5.75 -16.07
CA LYS A 143 -18.19 -5.90 -17.09
C LYS A 143 -17.99 -4.96 -18.27
N GLN A 144 -17.63 -3.71 -18.01
CA GLN A 144 -17.39 -2.72 -19.07
C GLN A 144 -16.21 -3.12 -19.96
N ILE A 145 -15.11 -3.58 -19.37
CA ILE A 145 -13.93 -4.04 -20.12
C ILE A 145 -14.31 -5.21 -21.01
N ILE A 146 -15.02 -6.22 -20.48
CA ILE A 146 -15.42 -7.40 -21.24
C ILE A 146 -16.41 -7.06 -22.37
N ALA A 147 -17.26 -6.06 -22.16
CA ALA A 147 -18.22 -5.61 -23.19
C ALA A 147 -17.56 -4.84 -24.33
N ASN A 148 -16.48 -4.11 -24.03
CA ASN A 148 -15.80 -3.24 -25.00
C ASN A 148 -14.65 -3.94 -25.74
N GLU A 149 -14.06 -4.96 -25.14
CA GLU A 149 -12.87 -5.64 -25.66
C GLU A 149 -13.05 -7.15 -25.59
N VAL A 150 -12.73 -7.85 -26.68
CA VAL A 150 -12.59 -9.31 -26.65
C VAL A 150 -11.25 -9.61 -25.98
N CYS A 151 -11.24 -9.72 -24.65
CA CYS A 151 -10.02 -10.03 -23.91
C CYS A 151 -10.17 -11.36 -23.17
N ASP A 152 -9.20 -12.25 -23.40
CA ASP A 152 -9.09 -13.53 -22.70
C ASP A 152 -8.31 -13.42 -21.39
N THR A 153 -7.51 -12.35 -21.23
CA THR A 153 -6.59 -12.14 -20.09
C THR A 153 -6.80 -10.76 -19.48
N ILE A 154 -6.94 -10.72 -18.16
CA ILE A 154 -7.07 -9.48 -17.38
C ILE A 154 -6.04 -9.47 -16.23
N ILE A 155 -5.50 -8.30 -15.93
CA ILE A 155 -4.59 -8.11 -14.81
C ILE A 155 -5.35 -7.51 -13.63
N PHE A 156 -5.37 -8.21 -12.51
CA PHE A 156 -5.90 -7.76 -11.24
C PHE A 156 -4.77 -7.19 -10.40
N VAL A 157 -4.77 -5.88 -10.24
CA VAL A 157 -3.74 -5.16 -9.50
C VAL A 157 -4.19 -4.89 -8.07
N ILE A 158 -3.29 -5.19 -7.12
CA ILE A 158 -3.56 -5.06 -5.70
C ILE A 158 -2.72 -3.92 -5.11
N GLY A 159 -3.43 -2.86 -4.68
CA GLY A 159 -2.82 -1.67 -4.09
C GLY A 159 -2.32 -0.65 -5.11
N GLU A 160 -2.11 0.59 -4.63
CA GLU A 160 -1.74 1.74 -5.47
C GLU A 160 -0.37 1.59 -6.12
N ASN A 161 0.61 1.11 -5.34
CA ASN A 161 1.96 0.87 -5.86
C ASN A 161 1.97 -0.16 -7.00
N GLY A 162 1.09 -1.18 -6.92
CA GLY A 162 0.92 -2.15 -7.99
C GLY A 162 0.30 -1.52 -9.24
N LEU A 163 -0.70 -0.65 -9.08
CA LEU A 163 -1.33 0.06 -10.20
C LEU A 163 -0.31 0.95 -10.91
N ASN A 164 0.43 1.75 -10.16
CA ASN A 164 1.46 2.64 -10.72
C ASN A 164 2.54 1.83 -11.48
N LEU A 165 2.99 0.72 -10.91
CA LEU A 165 3.98 -0.14 -11.55
C LEU A 165 3.43 -0.82 -12.81
N ALA A 166 2.20 -1.31 -12.79
CA ALA A 166 1.56 -1.92 -13.94
C ALA A 166 1.29 -0.89 -15.06
N THR A 167 0.86 0.31 -14.70
CA THR A 167 0.57 1.39 -15.68
C THR A 167 1.84 1.93 -16.34
N SER A 168 2.95 2.00 -15.60
CA SER A 168 4.25 2.41 -16.16
C SER A 168 4.89 1.31 -17.03
N SER A 169 4.43 0.07 -16.91
CA SER A 169 4.85 -1.04 -17.77
C SER A 169 4.04 -1.02 -19.07
N ASN A 170 4.63 -1.36 -20.18
CA ASN A 170 3.95 -1.38 -21.49
C ASN A 170 3.04 -2.61 -21.65
N ILE A 171 2.09 -2.78 -20.71
CA ILE A 171 1.20 -3.92 -20.63
C ILE A 171 0.06 -3.75 -21.63
N LYS A 172 -0.17 -4.77 -22.46
CA LYS A 172 -1.25 -4.78 -23.47
C LYS A 172 -2.57 -5.33 -22.97
N PHE A 173 -2.63 -5.84 -21.76
CA PHE A 173 -3.85 -6.43 -21.18
C PHE A 173 -4.60 -5.39 -20.34
N PRO A 174 -5.94 -5.44 -20.28
CA PRO A 174 -6.71 -4.61 -19.38
C PRO A 174 -6.27 -4.77 -17.92
N ILE A 175 -6.21 -3.64 -17.19
CA ILE A 175 -5.80 -3.58 -15.78
C ILE A 175 -6.99 -3.16 -14.95
N ILE A 176 -7.27 -3.89 -13.88
CA ILE A 176 -8.30 -3.57 -12.89
C ILE A 176 -7.67 -3.49 -11.50
N LYS A 177 -7.90 -2.38 -10.80
CA LYS A 177 -7.55 -2.25 -9.38
C LYS A 177 -8.63 -2.92 -8.53
N VAL A 178 -8.29 -4.06 -7.91
CA VAL A 178 -9.27 -4.91 -7.23
C VAL A 178 -9.43 -4.61 -5.73
N GLY A 179 -8.62 -3.73 -5.17
CA GLY A 179 -8.65 -3.40 -3.76
C GLY A 179 -8.46 -4.63 -2.86
N ASN A 180 -9.33 -4.77 -1.86
CA ASN A 180 -9.29 -5.90 -0.93
C ASN A 180 -10.22 -7.06 -1.33
N TRP A 181 -11.06 -6.90 -2.37
CA TRP A 181 -12.13 -7.81 -2.76
C TRP A 181 -11.72 -8.83 -3.83
N ILE A 182 -10.57 -9.46 -3.68
CA ILE A 182 -9.96 -10.31 -4.70
C ILE A 182 -10.83 -11.54 -4.99
N GLY A 183 -11.33 -12.22 -3.95
CA GLY A 183 -12.12 -13.44 -4.11
C GLY A 183 -13.39 -13.25 -4.94
N PRO A 184 -14.30 -12.36 -4.56
CA PRO A 184 -15.51 -12.09 -5.33
C PRO A 184 -15.25 -11.67 -6.77
N LEU A 185 -14.16 -10.93 -7.04
CA LEU A 185 -13.81 -10.51 -8.40
C LEU A 185 -13.24 -11.65 -9.24
N LEU A 186 -12.46 -12.56 -8.64
CA LEU A 186 -12.02 -13.78 -9.32
C LEU A 186 -13.21 -14.65 -9.73
N VAL A 187 -14.19 -14.82 -8.85
CA VAL A 187 -15.41 -15.58 -9.16
C VAL A 187 -16.20 -14.89 -10.28
N ASP A 188 -16.34 -13.55 -10.22
CA ASP A 188 -17.06 -12.80 -11.24
C ASP A 188 -16.36 -12.89 -12.62
N ALA A 189 -15.02 -12.80 -12.66
CA ALA A 189 -14.25 -13.00 -13.88
C ALA A 189 -14.48 -14.40 -14.49
N ALA A 190 -14.51 -15.45 -13.65
CA ALA A 190 -14.78 -16.80 -14.10
C ALA A 190 -16.20 -16.98 -14.62
N ILE A 191 -17.21 -16.39 -13.98
CA ILE A 191 -18.61 -16.39 -14.45
C ILE A 191 -18.71 -15.70 -15.81
N GLN A 192 -17.94 -14.64 -16.03
CA GLN A 192 -17.89 -13.91 -17.29
C GLN A 192 -16.96 -14.55 -18.35
N LYS A 193 -16.47 -15.77 -18.09
CA LYS A 193 -15.68 -16.59 -19.01
C LYS A 193 -14.32 -16.03 -19.38
N ILE A 194 -13.71 -15.21 -18.53
CA ILE A 194 -12.31 -14.83 -18.66
C ILE A 194 -11.45 -16.10 -18.57
N LYS A 195 -10.50 -16.26 -19.50
CA LYS A 195 -9.64 -17.45 -19.56
C LYS A 195 -8.46 -17.35 -18.59
N THR A 196 -7.92 -16.13 -18.39
CA THR A 196 -6.76 -15.93 -17.51
C THR A 196 -6.88 -14.64 -16.70
N VAL A 197 -6.62 -14.75 -15.41
CA VAL A 197 -6.45 -13.60 -14.52
C VAL A 197 -5.02 -13.60 -13.97
N ILE A 198 -4.31 -12.49 -14.11
CA ILE A 198 -2.97 -12.31 -13.51
C ILE A 198 -3.11 -11.44 -12.25
N LEU A 199 -2.81 -12.01 -11.11
CA LEU A 199 -2.71 -11.30 -9.84
C LEU A 199 -1.36 -10.60 -9.76
N PHE A 200 -1.36 -9.28 -9.71
CA PHE A 200 -0.15 -8.48 -9.65
C PHE A 200 -0.14 -7.60 -8.40
N GLY A 201 0.88 -7.75 -7.57
CA GLY A 201 0.91 -6.98 -6.32
C GLY A 201 2.14 -7.18 -5.45
N TYR A 202 2.17 -6.38 -4.39
CA TYR A 202 3.18 -6.44 -3.34
C TYR A 202 3.06 -7.75 -2.53
N HIS A 203 4.19 -8.40 -2.24
CA HIS A 203 4.21 -9.69 -1.54
C HIS A 203 3.45 -9.67 -0.21
N GLY A 204 3.55 -8.57 0.55
CA GLY A 204 2.88 -8.45 1.85
C GLY A 204 1.34 -8.44 1.80
N LYS A 205 0.73 -8.23 0.62
CA LYS A 205 -0.72 -8.39 0.45
C LYS A 205 -1.09 -9.72 -0.19
N LEU A 206 -0.35 -10.12 -1.23
CA LEU A 206 -0.63 -11.36 -1.98
C LEU A 206 -0.45 -12.63 -1.15
N ILE A 207 0.48 -12.62 -0.18
CA ILE A 207 0.72 -13.76 0.72
C ILE A 207 -0.56 -14.27 1.40
N LYS A 208 -1.53 -13.41 1.71
CA LYS A 208 -2.80 -13.78 2.34
C LYS A 208 -3.58 -14.79 1.50
N LEU A 209 -3.50 -14.69 0.17
CA LEU A 209 -4.16 -15.61 -0.76
C LEU A 209 -3.60 -17.04 -0.65
N ALA A 210 -2.30 -17.18 -0.37
CA ALA A 210 -1.70 -18.50 -0.12
C ALA A 210 -2.26 -19.18 1.11
N GLY A 211 -2.74 -18.41 2.09
CA GLY A 211 -3.47 -18.91 3.26
C GLY A 211 -4.98 -19.10 3.03
N GLY A 212 -5.49 -18.80 1.82
CA GLY A 212 -6.92 -18.86 1.52
C GLY A 212 -7.72 -17.64 1.99
N ILE A 213 -7.06 -16.54 2.34
CA ILE A 213 -7.68 -15.28 2.75
C ILE A 213 -7.88 -14.41 1.51
N PHE A 214 -9.08 -14.39 0.94
CA PHE A 214 -9.41 -13.72 -0.32
C PHE A 214 -10.06 -12.34 -0.15
N HIS A 215 -10.23 -11.88 1.09
CA HIS A 215 -10.47 -10.49 1.44
C HIS A 215 -9.25 -9.98 2.21
N THR A 216 -8.42 -9.15 1.60
CA THR A 216 -7.07 -8.84 2.11
C THR A 216 -7.01 -7.69 3.12
N HIS A 217 -8.16 -7.18 3.57
CA HIS A 217 -8.20 -6.13 4.60
C HIS A 217 -7.65 -6.64 5.93
N ASN A 218 -6.75 -5.89 6.57
CA ASN A 218 -6.04 -6.34 7.78
C ASN A 218 -6.97 -6.52 8.99
N HIS A 219 -8.04 -5.72 9.09
CA HIS A 219 -9.01 -5.85 10.18
C HIS A 219 -9.86 -7.12 10.13
N LEU A 220 -9.95 -7.77 8.95
CA LEU A 220 -10.70 -9.01 8.82
C LEU A 220 -9.83 -10.24 9.11
N ALA A 221 -8.63 -10.24 8.62
CA ALA A 221 -7.68 -11.32 8.87
C ALA A 221 -6.25 -10.86 8.56
N ASP A 222 -5.34 -11.21 9.44
CA ASP A 222 -3.91 -11.06 9.20
C ASP A 222 -3.20 -12.32 9.71
N ALA A 223 -2.69 -13.12 8.81
CA ALA A 223 -1.95 -14.35 9.11
C ALA A 223 -0.71 -14.45 8.19
N ARG A 224 -0.11 -13.30 7.86
CA ARG A 224 0.97 -13.23 6.87
C ARG A 224 2.22 -14.00 7.30
N ILE A 225 2.62 -13.85 8.55
CA ILE A 225 3.80 -14.54 9.10
C ILE A 225 3.51 -16.02 9.31
N GLU A 226 2.34 -16.37 9.80
CA GLU A 226 1.90 -17.76 10.00
C GLU A 226 1.88 -18.51 8.64
N ILE A 227 1.38 -17.88 7.59
CA ILE A 227 1.37 -18.46 6.23
C ILE A 227 2.81 -18.67 5.74
N LEU A 228 3.69 -17.69 5.94
CA LEU A 228 5.09 -17.78 5.53
C LEU A 228 5.83 -18.88 6.29
N VAL A 229 5.65 -18.93 7.62
CA VAL A 229 6.23 -19.97 8.48
C VAL A 229 5.75 -21.36 8.05
N TYR A 230 4.44 -21.53 7.79
CA TYR A 230 3.91 -22.79 7.28
C TYR A 230 4.54 -23.22 5.95
N LEU A 231 4.73 -22.29 5.03
CA LEU A 231 5.41 -22.58 3.75
C LEU A 231 6.89 -22.90 3.97
N ALA A 232 7.57 -22.19 4.87
CA ALA A 232 8.95 -22.42 5.22
C ALA A 232 9.17 -23.82 5.80
N VAL A 233 8.27 -24.29 6.66
CA VAL A 233 8.29 -25.69 7.16
C VAL A 233 8.15 -26.68 6.00
N LYS A 234 7.25 -26.43 5.06
CA LYS A 234 7.06 -27.33 3.90
C LYS A 234 8.21 -27.35 2.92
N GLU A 235 8.97 -26.28 2.84
CA GLU A 235 10.17 -26.18 1.99
C GLU A 235 11.46 -26.51 2.75
N GLU A 236 11.33 -27.13 3.96
CA GLU A 236 12.43 -27.64 4.78
C GLU A 236 13.47 -26.57 5.13
N VAL A 237 13.00 -25.31 5.34
CA VAL A 237 13.86 -24.24 5.86
C VAL A 237 14.36 -24.65 7.26
N PRO A 238 15.65 -24.42 7.60
CA PRO A 238 16.18 -24.78 8.93
C PRO A 238 15.37 -24.19 10.07
N LEU A 239 15.15 -24.98 11.13
CA LEU A 239 14.30 -24.62 12.25
C LEU A 239 14.70 -23.29 12.92
N GLU A 240 15.99 -23.03 13.04
CA GLU A 240 16.51 -21.76 13.60
C GLU A 240 16.10 -20.54 12.78
N ILE A 241 16.01 -20.72 11.46
CA ILE A 241 15.56 -19.63 10.55
C ILE A 241 14.04 -19.49 10.66
N ILE A 242 13.29 -20.60 10.70
CA ILE A 242 11.84 -20.57 10.91
C ILE A 242 11.48 -19.84 12.21
N GLN A 243 12.24 -20.07 13.29
CA GLN A 243 12.05 -19.35 14.56
C GLN A 243 12.28 -17.83 14.40
N LYS A 244 13.29 -17.41 13.63
CA LYS A 244 13.52 -16.00 13.32
C LYS A 244 12.41 -15.42 12.44
N LEU A 245 11.94 -16.16 11.42
CA LEU A 245 10.81 -15.75 10.58
C LEU A 245 9.54 -15.53 11.43
N SER A 246 9.28 -16.40 12.41
CA SER A 246 8.09 -16.29 13.29
C SER A 246 8.11 -15.04 14.17
N GLN A 247 9.27 -14.44 14.40
CA GLN A 247 9.43 -13.21 15.18
C GLN A 247 9.40 -11.94 14.32
N SER A 248 9.29 -12.07 13.00
CA SER A 248 9.24 -10.94 12.09
C SER A 248 7.93 -10.17 12.22
N ASN A 249 8.01 -8.84 12.21
CA ASN A 249 6.82 -8.00 12.27
C ASN A 249 6.14 -7.82 10.91
N THR A 250 6.91 -7.93 9.83
CA THR A 250 6.42 -7.77 8.46
C THR A 250 6.95 -8.87 7.54
N VAL A 251 6.28 -9.08 6.42
CA VAL A 251 6.76 -10.00 5.37
C VAL A 251 8.10 -9.55 4.79
N GLU A 252 8.35 -8.24 4.77
CA GLU A 252 9.64 -7.68 4.34
C GLU A 252 10.75 -8.02 5.32
N ASP A 253 10.52 -7.88 6.64
CA ASP A 253 11.49 -8.27 7.65
C ASP A 253 11.83 -9.76 7.52
N ALA A 254 10.81 -10.60 7.33
CA ALA A 254 10.99 -12.03 7.13
C ALA A 254 11.79 -12.34 5.86
N LEU A 255 11.56 -11.61 4.77
CA LEU A 255 12.35 -11.72 3.54
C LEU A 255 13.82 -11.39 3.82
N LEU A 256 14.12 -10.28 4.49
CA LEU A 256 15.48 -9.87 4.82
C LEU A 256 16.19 -10.91 5.71
N VAL A 257 15.48 -11.49 6.69
CA VAL A 257 16.01 -12.58 7.52
C VAL A 257 16.42 -13.77 6.64
N LEU A 258 15.57 -14.16 5.70
CA LEU A 258 15.85 -15.31 4.84
C LEU A 258 16.95 -15.01 3.81
N GLU A 259 16.97 -13.81 3.23
CA GLU A 259 18.00 -13.36 2.30
C GLU A 259 19.38 -13.27 2.96
N SER A 260 19.44 -12.84 4.21
CA SER A 260 20.69 -12.81 4.98
C SER A 260 21.26 -14.21 5.23
N PHE A 261 20.40 -15.21 5.26
CA PHE A 261 20.80 -16.62 5.39
C PHE A 261 21.14 -17.23 4.02
N SER A 262 20.23 -17.10 3.04
CA SER A 262 20.40 -17.64 1.68
C SER A 262 19.46 -17.00 0.68
N LEU A 263 20.00 -16.25 -0.28
CA LEU A 263 19.22 -15.67 -1.40
C LEU A 263 18.47 -16.73 -2.20
N SER A 264 19.14 -17.88 -2.49
CA SER A 264 18.50 -18.97 -3.23
C SER A 264 17.31 -19.57 -2.49
N MET A 265 17.41 -19.70 -1.15
CA MET A 265 16.31 -20.20 -0.32
C MET A 265 15.16 -19.18 -0.24
N ALA A 266 15.46 -17.90 -0.18
CA ALA A 266 14.49 -16.85 -0.25
C ALA A 266 13.70 -16.90 -1.56
N ASP A 267 14.39 -16.94 -2.69
CA ASP A 267 13.76 -17.01 -3.99
C ASP A 267 12.94 -18.31 -4.16
N LYS A 268 13.44 -19.45 -3.67
CA LYS A 268 12.70 -20.71 -3.68
C LYS A 268 11.40 -20.59 -2.89
N LEU A 269 11.43 -20.03 -1.69
CA LEU A 269 10.25 -19.88 -0.84
C LEU A 269 9.22 -18.93 -1.44
N TRP A 270 9.65 -17.79 -1.99
CA TRP A 270 8.75 -16.81 -2.63
C TRP A 270 8.16 -17.31 -3.95
N ASN A 271 8.90 -18.09 -4.74
CA ASN A 271 8.33 -18.78 -5.91
C ASN A 271 7.30 -19.81 -5.49
N LYS A 272 7.56 -20.57 -4.40
CA LYS A 272 6.56 -21.48 -3.83
C LYS A 272 5.33 -20.76 -3.30
N LEU A 273 5.51 -19.60 -2.67
CA LEU A 273 4.42 -18.73 -2.26
C LEU A 273 3.56 -18.34 -3.48
N SER A 274 4.19 -17.93 -4.59
CA SER A 274 3.49 -17.55 -5.82
C SER A 274 2.70 -18.73 -6.42
N ASP A 275 3.28 -19.92 -6.49
CA ASP A 275 2.59 -21.15 -6.93
C ASP A 275 1.39 -21.49 -6.02
N THR A 276 1.56 -21.26 -4.70
CA THR A 276 0.49 -21.53 -3.74
C THR A 276 -0.67 -20.54 -3.90
N ILE A 277 -0.37 -19.27 -4.18
CA ILE A 277 -1.37 -18.24 -4.50
C ILE A 277 -2.19 -18.65 -5.72
N GLU A 278 -1.54 -19.06 -6.81
CA GLU A 278 -2.21 -19.54 -8.04
C GLU A 278 -3.15 -20.70 -7.74
N LYS A 279 -2.63 -21.74 -7.09
CA LYS A 279 -3.38 -22.94 -6.72
C LYS A 279 -4.58 -22.60 -5.84
N ARG A 280 -4.38 -21.85 -4.75
CA ARG A 280 -5.45 -21.47 -3.82
C ARG A 280 -6.52 -20.60 -4.49
N SER A 281 -6.13 -19.73 -5.41
CA SER A 281 -7.04 -18.86 -6.14
C SER A 281 -7.98 -19.68 -7.02
N ILE A 282 -7.47 -20.67 -7.76
CA ILE A 282 -8.30 -21.58 -8.55
C ILE A 282 -9.19 -22.46 -7.67
N GLU A 283 -8.65 -23.01 -6.58
CA GLU A 283 -9.45 -23.79 -5.62
C GLU A 283 -10.60 -22.95 -5.03
N TYR A 284 -10.36 -21.67 -4.74
CA TYR A 284 -11.39 -20.75 -4.28
C TYR A 284 -12.49 -20.56 -5.32
N VAL A 285 -12.13 -20.23 -6.56
CA VAL A 285 -13.11 -20.00 -7.64
C VAL A 285 -13.94 -21.24 -7.92
N LYS A 286 -13.32 -22.43 -7.94
CA LYS A 286 -14.00 -23.72 -8.20
C LYS A 286 -15.05 -24.10 -7.15
N ARG A 287 -15.04 -23.46 -5.97
CA ARG A 287 -16.12 -23.64 -4.98
C ARG A 287 -17.44 -22.98 -5.39
N TYR A 288 -17.37 -21.95 -6.24
CA TYR A 288 -18.51 -21.12 -6.60
C TYR A 288 -18.97 -21.34 -8.04
N THR A 289 -18.06 -21.74 -8.94
CA THR A 289 -18.39 -21.94 -10.34
C THR A 289 -17.50 -22.99 -11.00
N LYS A 290 -18.05 -23.70 -12.00
CA LYS A 290 -17.23 -24.57 -12.87
C LYS A 290 -16.49 -23.69 -13.86
N THR A 291 -15.16 -23.82 -13.90
CA THR A 291 -14.32 -22.99 -14.77
C THR A 291 -13.01 -23.67 -15.10
N ASP A 292 -12.50 -23.39 -16.30
CA ASP A 292 -11.15 -23.71 -16.75
C ASP A 292 -10.22 -22.46 -16.69
N MET A 293 -10.69 -21.40 -16.05
CA MET A 293 -9.91 -20.17 -15.88
C MET A 293 -8.57 -20.47 -15.21
N LYS A 294 -7.50 -19.88 -15.75
CA LYS A 294 -6.17 -19.90 -15.17
C LYS A 294 -5.98 -18.66 -14.29
N VAL A 295 -5.24 -18.79 -13.20
CA VAL A 295 -4.80 -17.66 -12.38
C VAL A 295 -3.29 -17.70 -12.28
N GLY A 296 -2.63 -16.62 -12.72
CA GLY A 296 -1.21 -16.38 -12.54
C GLY A 296 -0.97 -15.42 -11.39
N ALA A 297 0.20 -15.52 -10.75
CA ALA A 297 0.65 -14.57 -9.72
C ALA A 297 2.02 -14.01 -10.07
N ILE A 298 2.14 -12.69 -10.05
CA ILE A 298 3.40 -11.95 -10.25
C ILE A 298 3.58 -11.01 -9.06
N ILE A 299 4.72 -11.10 -8.41
CA ILE A 299 4.95 -10.47 -7.12
C ILE A 299 6.16 -9.54 -7.21
N PHE A 300 6.01 -8.34 -6.63
CA PHE A 300 7.10 -7.39 -6.46
C PHE A 300 7.41 -7.15 -4.96
N ASP A 301 8.65 -6.74 -4.70
CA ASP A 301 9.16 -6.41 -3.37
C ASP A 301 8.88 -4.94 -2.99
N ARG A 302 9.38 -4.51 -1.83
CA ARG A 302 9.25 -3.14 -1.32
C ARG A 302 9.88 -2.09 -2.27
N ASN A 303 10.92 -2.47 -3.00
CA ASN A 303 11.61 -1.60 -3.96
C ASN A 303 10.89 -1.50 -5.30
N ARG A 304 9.68 -2.10 -5.41
CA ARG A 304 8.89 -2.23 -6.64
C ARG A 304 9.60 -3.05 -7.72
N THR A 305 10.54 -3.89 -7.35
CA THR A 305 11.21 -4.83 -8.26
C THR A 305 10.36 -6.09 -8.40
N ILE A 306 10.01 -6.44 -9.63
CA ILE A 306 9.29 -7.68 -9.95
C ILE A 306 10.29 -8.83 -9.84
N ARG A 307 10.11 -9.71 -8.85
CA ARG A 307 11.09 -10.76 -8.52
C ARG A 307 10.54 -12.16 -8.68
N TRP A 308 9.31 -12.42 -8.28
CA TRP A 308 8.78 -13.77 -8.16
C TRP A 308 7.47 -13.94 -8.92
N SER A 309 7.25 -15.14 -9.42
CA SER A 309 6.03 -15.50 -10.09
C SER A 309 5.73 -16.98 -9.91
N GLY A 310 4.45 -17.33 -9.91
CA GLY A 310 4.03 -18.72 -10.01
C GLY A 310 4.16 -19.24 -11.44
N LYS A 311 3.87 -20.52 -11.62
CA LYS A 311 4.01 -21.22 -12.93
C LYS A 311 3.21 -20.56 -14.04
N GLN A 312 1.95 -20.16 -13.76
CA GLN A 312 1.11 -19.46 -14.72
C GLN A 312 1.53 -18.00 -14.90
N GLY A 313 1.91 -17.31 -13.81
CA GLY A 313 2.39 -15.92 -13.87
C GLY A 313 3.67 -15.78 -14.68
N LYS A 314 4.53 -16.81 -14.69
CA LYS A 314 5.80 -16.81 -15.43
C LYS A 314 5.60 -16.64 -16.94
N GLU A 315 4.51 -17.14 -17.50
CA GLU A 315 4.18 -16.98 -18.91
C GLU A 315 3.97 -15.51 -19.30
N TYR A 316 3.60 -14.67 -18.32
CA TYR A 316 3.24 -13.26 -18.52
C TYR A 316 4.29 -12.30 -17.99
N ILE A 317 5.33 -12.76 -17.28
CA ILE A 317 6.31 -11.88 -16.62
C ILE A 317 7.05 -10.97 -17.61
N SER A 318 7.25 -11.42 -18.86
CA SER A 318 7.88 -10.63 -19.91
C SER A 318 7.06 -9.39 -20.31
N THR A 319 5.74 -9.42 -20.10
CA THR A 319 4.88 -8.27 -20.39
C THR A 319 5.06 -7.12 -19.40
N PHE A 320 5.62 -7.41 -18.21
CA PHE A 320 5.95 -6.45 -17.17
C PHE A 320 7.41 -5.98 -17.19
N LYS A 321 8.25 -6.65 -17.98
CA LYS A 321 9.67 -6.32 -18.12
C LYS A 321 9.88 -5.41 -19.32
N GLY A 322 9.37 -4.22 -19.25
CA GLY A 322 9.62 -3.13 -20.19
C GLY A 322 10.53 -2.05 -19.60
N PHE A 323 11.41 -2.46 -18.66
CA PHE A 323 12.37 -1.58 -17.99
C PHE A 323 13.79 -2.06 -18.23
#